data_45c4e585f9eeaa87058196266cb1b410
#
_entry.id   45c4e585f9eeaa87058196266cb1b410
#
_cell.length_a   1.000
_cell.length_b   1.000
_cell.length_c   1.000
_cell.angle_alpha   90.00
_cell.angle_beta   90.00
_cell.angle_gamma   90.00
#
_symmetry.space_group_name_H-M   'P 1'
#
loop_
_entity.id
_entity.type
_entity.pdbx_description
1 polymer ?
#
loop_
_entity_poly.entity_id
_entity_poly.type
_entity_poly.pdbx_seq_one_letter_code
_entity_poly.pdbx_strand_id
1 'polypeptide(L)' 'MKLSARNVLKGKIDEVKKGATTAHVRIQLPGGAVITSSITNEAVDELRLATGDDAYAVIKASDVMVGRD' A
#
# COMPACT_ATOMS: atom_id res chain seq x y z
N MET A 1 -12.92 -9.10 -3.47
CA MET A 1 -12.65 -7.73 -3.94
C MET A 1 -12.51 -7.76 -5.46
N LYS A 2 -13.31 -6.96 -6.16
CA LYS A 2 -13.27 -6.87 -7.62
C LYS A 2 -12.84 -5.46 -8.00
N LEU A 3 -11.76 -5.35 -8.76
CA LEU A 3 -11.15 -4.07 -9.12
C LEU A 3 -10.79 -4.05 -10.60
N SER A 4 -10.76 -2.86 -11.19
CA SER A 4 -10.23 -2.69 -12.54
C SER A 4 -8.70 -2.68 -12.57
N ALA A 5 -8.05 -2.44 -11.43
CA ALA A 5 -6.60 -2.49 -11.32
C ALA A 5 -6.10 -3.91 -11.63
N ARG A 6 -4.96 -3.98 -12.32
CA ARG A 6 -4.38 -5.26 -12.74
C ARG A 6 -3.36 -5.82 -11.74
N ASN A 7 -2.88 -4.97 -10.85
CA ASN A 7 -1.87 -5.36 -9.87
C ASN A 7 -2.46 -5.29 -8.49
N VAL A 8 -2.65 -6.45 -7.86
CA VAL A 8 -3.17 -6.58 -6.50
C VAL A 8 -2.23 -7.51 -5.76
N LEU A 9 -1.51 -6.96 -4.79
CA LEU A 9 -0.45 -7.67 -4.09
C LEU A 9 -0.78 -7.71 -2.60
N LYS A 10 -0.96 -8.89 -2.05
CA LYS A 10 -1.23 -9.06 -0.62
C LYS A 10 0.08 -9.03 0.16
N GLY A 11 0.08 -8.29 1.26
CA GLY A 11 1.21 -8.23 2.16
C GLY A 11 0.78 -7.86 3.57
N LYS A 12 1.77 -7.54 4.39
CA LYS A 12 1.55 -7.08 5.77
C LYS A 12 1.97 -5.64 5.91
N ILE A 13 1.18 -4.87 6.65
CA ILE A 13 1.54 -3.50 6.98
C ILE A 13 2.72 -3.52 7.95
N ASP A 14 3.80 -2.91 7.52
CA ASP A 14 5.06 -2.79 8.25
C ASP A 14 5.10 -1.46 9.02
N GLU A 15 4.54 -0.39 8.44
CA GLU A 15 4.53 0.93 9.05
C GLU A 15 3.35 1.74 8.56
N VAL A 16 2.74 2.49 9.47
CA VAL A 16 1.76 3.53 9.17
C VAL A 16 2.26 4.82 9.80
N LYS A 17 2.62 5.80 8.99
CA LYS A 17 3.12 7.08 9.47
C LYS A 17 2.24 8.21 8.96
N LYS A 18 1.44 8.78 9.85
CA LYS A 18 0.57 9.91 9.53
C LYS A 18 1.35 11.22 9.52
N GLY A 19 1.10 12.04 8.51
CA GLY A 19 1.56 13.42 8.46
C GLY A 19 0.42 14.37 8.82
N ALA A 20 0.47 15.59 8.30
CA ALA A 20 -0.57 16.60 8.56
C ALA A 20 -1.91 16.20 7.92
N THR A 21 -1.90 15.74 6.68
CA THR A 21 -3.11 15.34 5.94
C THR A 21 -2.99 13.96 5.28
N THR A 22 -1.77 13.54 4.98
CA THR A 22 -1.52 12.27 4.31
C THR A 22 -0.65 11.37 5.16
N ALA A 23 -0.73 10.07 4.90
CA ALA A 23 0.03 9.06 5.61
C ALA A 23 0.82 8.22 4.63
N HIS A 24 1.99 7.77 5.05
CA HIS A 24 2.75 6.76 4.34
C HIS A 24 2.44 5.39 4.96
N VAL A 25 2.03 4.47 4.12
CA VAL A 25 1.77 3.08 4.53
C VAL A 25 2.74 2.19 3.78
N ARG A 26 3.52 1.42 4.52
CA ARG A 26 4.47 0.47 3.95
C ARG A 26 3.89 -0.93 4.06
N ILE A 27 3.83 -1.61 2.94
CA ILE A 27 3.30 -2.98 2.85
C ILE A 27 4.44 -3.90 2.46
N GLN A 28 4.78 -4.82 3.34
CA GLN A 28 5.82 -5.81 3.07
C GLN A 28 5.21 -7.02 2.39
N LEU A 29 5.73 -7.34 1.22
CA LEU A 29 5.28 -8.48 0.43
C LEU A 29 6.04 -9.75 0.84
N PRO A 30 5.48 -10.94 0.57
CA PRO A 30 6.22 -12.19 0.71
C PRO A 30 7.53 -12.10 -0.11
N GLY A 31 8.63 -12.50 0.50
CA GLY A 31 9.96 -12.39 -0.13
C GLY A 31 10.72 -11.13 0.24
N GLY A 32 10.11 -10.19 0.94
CA GLY A 32 10.78 -9.04 1.53
C GLY A 32 10.66 -7.71 0.79
N ALA A 33 10.09 -7.69 -0.43
CA ALA A 33 9.85 -6.42 -1.12
C ALA A 33 8.86 -5.56 -0.35
N VAL A 34 9.03 -4.25 -0.41
CA VAL A 34 8.16 -3.30 0.29
C VAL A 34 7.54 -2.34 -0.72
N ILE A 35 6.22 -2.21 -0.66
CA ILE A 35 5.46 -1.22 -1.42
C ILE A 35 5.14 -0.07 -0.48
N THR A 36 5.49 1.15 -0.87
CA THR A 36 5.17 2.35 -0.10
C THR A 36 4.00 3.07 -0.76
N SER A 37 2.98 3.34 0.02
CA SER A 37 1.79 4.04 -0.43
C SER A 37 1.66 5.37 0.31
N SER A 38 1.14 6.38 -0.37
CA SER A 38 0.76 7.65 0.24
C SER A 38 -0.74 7.82 0.05
N ILE A 39 -1.46 7.79 1.16
CA ILE A 39 -2.93 7.95 1.16
C ILE A 39 -3.31 8.98 2.22
N THR A 40 -4.56 9.41 2.22
CA THR A 40 -5.00 10.38 3.22
C THR A 40 -5.07 9.75 4.61
N ASN A 41 -4.89 10.57 5.64
CA ASN A 41 -5.10 10.10 7.02
C ASN A 41 -6.51 9.55 7.21
N GLU A 42 -7.50 10.14 6.54
CA GLU A 42 -8.89 9.66 6.58
C GLU A 42 -9.01 8.25 6.02
N ALA A 43 -8.33 7.96 4.91
CA ALA A 43 -8.35 6.62 4.32
C ALA A 43 -7.73 5.58 5.26
N VAL A 44 -6.66 5.94 5.96
CA VAL A 44 -6.05 5.08 6.98
C VAL A 44 -7.07 4.73 8.05
N ASP A 45 -7.81 5.74 8.53
CA ASP A 45 -8.80 5.54 9.59
C ASP A 45 -10.00 4.73 9.11
N GLU A 46 -10.51 5.02 7.91
CA GLU A 46 -11.64 4.29 7.32
C GLU A 46 -11.32 2.81 7.10
N LEU A 47 -10.12 2.52 6.63
CA LEU A 47 -9.65 1.16 6.41
C LEU A 47 -9.11 0.50 7.67
N ARG A 48 -9.01 1.25 8.78
CA ARG A 48 -8.49 0.77 10.06
C ARG A 48 -7.13 0.10 9.92
N LEU A 49 -6.23 0.74 9.20
CA LEU A 49 -4.91 0.18 8.94
C LEU A 49 -4.02 0.29 10.17
N ALA A 50 -3.40 -0.80 10.53
CA ALA A 50 -2.46 -0.85 11.64
C ALA A 50 -1.30 -1.79 11.30
N THR A 51 -0.15 -1.50 11.89
CA THR A 51 1.05 -2.35 11.74
C THR A 51 0.74 -3.80 12.13
N GLY A 52 1.13 -4.73 11.28
CA GLY A 52 0.90 -6.16 11.48
C GLY A 52 -0.35 -6.69 10.78
N ASP A 53 -1.24 -5.82 10.33
CA ASP A 53 -2.44 -6.23 9.62
C ASP A 53 -2.12 -6.66 8.18
N ASP A 54 -2.96 -7.54 7.65
CA ASP A 54 -2.94 -7.85 6.22
C ASP A 54 -3.52 -6.68 5.42
N ALA A 55 -2.94 -6.40 4.28
CA ALA A 55 -3.45 -5.39 3.36
C ALA A 55 -3.07 -5.73 1.93
N TYR A 56 -3.73 -5.06 0.99
CA TYR A 56 -3.44 -5.23 -0.42
C TYR A 56 -2.87 -3.95 -0.99
N ALA A 57 -1.75 -4.05 -1.71
CA ALA A 57 -1.28 -2.97 -2.56
C ALA A 57 -2.00 -3.09 -3.91
N VAL A 58 -2.80 -2.11 -4.23
CA VAL A 58 -3.61 -2.08 -5.45
C VAL A 58 -3.02 -1.02 -6.38
N ILE A 59 -2.50 -1.45 -7.52
CA ILE A 59 -1.75 -0.55 -8.39
C ILE A 59 -2.30 -0.62 -9.80
N LYS A 60 -2.79 0.53 -10.28
CA LYS A 60 -3.24 0.64 -11.65
C LYS A 60 -2.05 0.41 -12.60
N ALA A 61 -2.26 -0.36 -13.66
CA ALA A 61 -1.19 -0.72 -14.59
C ALA A 61 -0.46 0.53 -15.16
N SER A 62 -1.19 1.60 -15.40
CA SER A 62 -0.61 2.86 -15.92
C SER A 62 0.28 3.58 -14.91
N ASP A 63 0.23 3.20 -13.63
CA ASP A 63 1.06 3.81 -12.59
C ASP A 63 2.35 3.04 -12.32
N VAL A 64 2.51 1.90 -12.97
CA VAL A 64 3.72 1.09 -12.80
C VAL A 64 4.77 1.53 -13.79
N MET A 65 5.91 1.95 -13.28
CA MET A 65 7.08 2.30 -14.08
C MET A 65 8.04 1.12 -14.11
N VAL A 66 8.84 1.05 -15.16
CA VAL A 66 9.81 -0.04 -15.35
C VAL A 66 11.21 0.54 -15.35
N GLY A 67 12.08 -0.09 -14.56
CA GLY A 67 13.50 0.23 -14.53
C GLY A 67 14.32 -0.99 -14.96
N ARG A 68 15.55 -0.73 -15.41
CA ARG A 68 16.51 -1.77 -15.77
C ARG A 68 17.95 -1.21 -15.65
N ASP A 69 18.88 -2.07 -15.23
CA ASP A 69 20.31 -1.75 -15.20
C ASP A 69 20.96 -1.93 -16.57
#